data_8ed50079d95100d03c64bd9be815fbc8
#
_entry.id   8ed50079d95100d03c64bd9be815fbc8
#
_cell.length_a   1.000
_cell.length_b   1.000
_cell.length_c   1.000
_cell.angle_alpha   90.00
_cell.angle_beta   90.00
_cell.angle_gamma   90.00
#
_symmetry.space_group_name_H-M   'P 1'
#
loop_
_entity.id
_entity.type
_entity.pdbx_description
1 polymer ?
#
loop_
_entity_poly.entity_id
_entity_poly.type
_entity_poly.pdbx_seq_one_letter_code
_entity_poly.pdbx_strand_id
1 'polypeptide(L)'
;KVIEYNARLGDPEAMNVLSLLKTDFFDICNHILDGSLKNIDVKFEPQATVCKYAVPNGYPDSPEKGFAVSIENVDIDSLFFAAVKEDENKIVATGSRTVACVGVDKEVSGAEQKAEAGISRVVGNVFHRKDIGTAALIQKRIENMKKVRQ
;
A
#
# COMPACT_ATOMS: atom_id res chain seq x y z
N LYS A 1 15.91 -6.58 -18.94
CA LYS A 1 16.75 -5.52 -18.34
C LYS A 1 16.24 -5.25 -16.93
N VAL A 2 17.14 -5.23 -15.97
CA VAL A 2 16.86 -4.77 -14.60
C VAL A 2 16.82 -3.25 -14.62
N ILE A 3 15.80 -2.63 -14.00
CA ILE A 3 15.67 -1.19 -13.87
C ILE A 3 16.28 -0.74 -12.55
N GLU A 4 15.85 -1.36 -11.44
CA GLU A 4 16.40 -1.12 -10.11
C GLU A 4 16.14 -2.30 -9.17
N TYR A 5 16.88 -2.35 -8.07
CA TYR A 5 16.60 -3.20 -6.92
C TYR A 5 16.28 -2.35 -5.70
N ASN A 6 15.12 -2.58 -5.09
CA ASN A 6 14.81 -2.04 -3.78
C ASN A 6 15.42 -2.98 -2.72
N ALA A 7 16.60 -2.63 -2.22
CA ALA A 7 17.31 -3.42 -1.20
C ALA A 7 16.78 -3.15 0.24
N ARG A 8 15.55 -2.66 0.35
CA ARG A 8 14.82 -2.37 1.58
C ARG A 8 13.34 -2.67 1.35
N LEU A 9 12.53 -2.64 2.40
CA LEU A 9 11.08 -2.73 2.25
C LEU A 9 10.57 -1.60 1.34
N GLY A 10 9.82 -1.97 0.31
CA GLY A 10 9.23 -1.01 -0.65
C GLY A 10 8.01 -0.32 -0.07
N ASP A 11 7.70 0.87 -0.56
CA ASP A 11 6.51 1.61 -0.25
C ASP A 11 5.78 1.93 -1.58
N PRO A 12 4.64 1.29 -1.86
CA PRO A 12 3.69 0.58 -0.96
C PRO A 12 3.89 -0.94 -0.81
N GLU A 13 4.87 -1.56 -1.42
CA GLU A 13 4.99 -3.03 -1.52
C GLU A 13 5.01 -3.72 -0.16
N ALA A 14 5.65 -3.12 0.85
CA ALA A 14 5.69 -3.67 2.21
C ALA A 14 4.28 -3.85 2.79
N MET A 15 3.41 -2.89 2.60
CA MET A 15 2.02 -2.96 3.08
C MET A 15 1.25 -4.10 2.43
N ASN A 16 1.47 -4.35 1.12
CA ASN A 16 0.83 -5.47 0.44
C ASN A 16 1.34 -6.82 0.96
N VAL A 17 2.65 -6.96 1.16
CA VAL A 17 3.27 -8.24 1.52
C VAL A 17 3.10 -8.56 3.00
N LEU A 18 3.35 -7.59 3.88
CA LEU A 18 3.29 -7.81 5.32
C LEU A 18 1.87 -8.01 5.83
N SER A 19 0.86 -7.46 5.17
CA SER A 19 -0.56 -7.73 5.50
C SER A 19 -0.97 -9.19 5.27
N LEU A 20 -0.20 -9.95 4.51
CA LEU A 20 -0.43 -11.39 4.29
C LEU A 20 0.49 -12.29 5.10
N LEU A 21 1.46 -11.73 5.81
CA LEU A 21 2.44 -12.51 6.54
C LEU A 21 1.81 -13.19 7.76
N LYS A 22 1.88 -14.52 7.83
CA LYS A 22 1.42 -15.34 8.97
C LYS A 22 2.52 -15.60 9.98
N THR A 23 3.74 -15.78 9.51
CA THR A 23 4.89 -16.00 10.36
C THR A 23 5.20 -14.71 11.11
N ASP A 24 5.46 -14.80 12.40
CA ASP A 24 5.85 -13.63 13.19
C ASP A 24 7.09 -12.95 12.57
N PHE A 25 6.98 -11.66 12.28
CA PHE A 25 8.06 -10.91 11.64
C PHE A 25 9.29 -10.80 12.54
N PHE A 26 9.10 -10.78 13.86
CA PHE A 26 10.19 -10.77 14.83
C PHE A 26 10.97 -12.09 14.80
N ASP A 27 10.29 -13.23 14.65
CA ASP A 27 10.95 -14.53 14.50
C ASP A 27 11.79 -14.57 13.22
N ILE A 28 11.27 -14.02 12.12
CA ILE A 28 12.05 -13.90 10.87
C ILE A 28 13.32 -13.08 11.11
N CYS A 29 13.21 -11.93 11.79
CA CYS A 29 14.35 -11.07 12.11
C CYS A 29 15.41 -11.80 12.97
N ASN A 30 14.97 -12.56 13.98
CA ASN A 30 15.87 -13.35 14.81
C ASN A 30 16.61 -14.43 13.98
N HIS A 31 15.92 -15.13 13.11
CA HIS A 31 16.53 -16.11 12.22
C HIS A 31 17.52 -15.48 11.22
N ILE A 32 17.28 -14.23 10.80
CA ILE A 32 18.25 -13.48 9.99
C ILE A 32 19.52 -13.18 10.79
N LEU A 33 19.36 -12.65 12.02
CA LEU A 33 20.48 -12.32 12.91
C LEU A 33 21.35 -13.53 13.25
N ASP A 34 20.73 -14.67 13.49
CA ASP A 34 21.40 -15.92 13.88
C ASP A 34 21.95 -16.68 12.65
N GLY A 35 21.74 -16.21 11.43
CA GLY A 35 22.13 -16.91 10.20
C GLY A 35 21.38 -18.22 9.98
N SER A 36 20.23 -18.39 10.61
CA SER A 36 19.43 -19.63 10.61
C SER A 36 18.13 -19.52 9.78
N LEU A 37 18.03 -18.54 8.88
CA LEU A 37 16.83 -18.28 8.07
C LEU A 37 16.34 -19.50 7.27
N LYS A 38 17.24 -20.40 6.89
CA LYS A 38 16.91 -21.67 6.21
C LYS A 38 16.09 -22.64 7.08
N ASN A 39 16.03 -22.42 8.40
CA ASN A 39 15.35 -23.31 9.35
C ASN A 39 13.92 -22.86 9.66
N ILE A 40 13.51 -21.67 9.20
CA ILE A 40 12.12 -21.15 9.36
C ILE A 40 11.34 -21.32 8.06
N ASP A 41 10.10 -21.80 8.18
CA ASP A 41 9.14 -21.85 7.07
C ASP A 41 8.27 -20.60 7.10
N VAL A 42 8.63 -19.61 6.30
CA VAL A 42 7.90 -18.32 6.21
C VAL A 42 6.59 -18.52 5.45
N LYS A 43 5.46 -18.30 6.13
CA LYS A 43 4.12 -18.53 5.60
C LYS A 43 3.39 -17.23 5.35
N PHE A 44 2.60 -17.20 4.29
CA PHE A 44 1.69 -16.13 3.93
C PHE A 44 0.26 -16.66 3.77
N GLU A 45 -0.72 -15.76 3.97
CA GLU A 45 -2.10 -16.05 3.59
C GLU A 45 -2.21 -16.13 2.06
N PRO A 46 -2.92 -17.15 1.51
CA PRO A 46 -3.11 -17.30 0.06
C PRO A 46 -4.22 -16.34 -0.43
N GLN A 47 -3.98 -15.04 -0.29
CA GLN A 47 -4.90 -13.97 -0.64
C GLN A 47 -4.22 -12.92 -1.54
N ALA A 48 -5.02 -12.07 -2.15
CA ALA A 48 -4.57 -10.91 -2.91
C ALA A 48 -4.67 -9.64 -2.09
N THR A 49 -3.78 -8.68 -2.36
CA THR A 49 -3.84 -7.34 -1.77
C THR A 49 -3.79 -6.26 -2.83
N VAL A 50 -4.51 -5.17 -2.59
CA VAL A 50 -4.41 -3.93 -3.35
C VAL A 50 -4.21 -2.78 -2.37
N CYS A 51 -3.17 -1.98 -2.61
CA CYS A 51 -2.89 -0.78 -1.83
C CYS A 51 -3.20 0.47 -2.67
N LYS A 52 -4.01 1.39 -2.12
CA LYS A 52 -4.27 2.70 -2.72
C LYS A 52 -3.87 3.80 -1.75
N TYR A 53 -3.21 4.84 -2.26
CA TYR A 53 -2.79 6.00 -1.50
C TYR A 53 -3.69 7.21 -1.76
N ALA A 54 -4.13 7.87 -0.69
CA ALA A 54 -4.56 9.27 -0.74
C ALA A 54 -3.31 10.15 -0.72
N VAL A 55 -3.19 11.04 -1.70
CA VAL A 55 -2.06 11.94 -1.86
C VAL A 55 -2.56 13.39 -1.92
N PRO A 56 -1.77 14.37 -1.41
CA PRO A 56 -2.15 15.78 -1.46
C PRO A 56 -2.35 16.26 -2.89
N ASN A 57 -3.22 17.25 -3.07
CA ASN A 57 -3.29 17.97 -4.33
C ASN A 57 -1.91 18.49 -4.72
N GLY A 58 -1.61 18.51 -6.02
CA GLY A 58 -0.29 18.87 -6.55
C GLY A 58 0.80 17.80 -6.47
N TYR A 59 0.52 16.63 -5.87
CA TYR A 59 1.45 15.50 -5.90
C TYR A 59 1.63 14.95 -7.34
N PRO A 60 2.85 14.58 -7.79
CA PRO A 60 4.10 14.51 -7.02
C PRO A 60 4.93 15.81 -7.01
N ASP A 61 4.65 16.78 -7.89
CA ASP A 61 5.55 17.90 -8.17
C ASP A 61 5.51 18.99 -7.10
N SER A 62 4.33 19.34 -6.62
CA SER A 62 4.12 20.41 -5.64
C SER A 62 3.00 20.04 -4.65
N PRO A 63 3.20 19.02 -3.79
CA PRO A 63 2.16 18.57 -2.89
C PRO A 63 1.83 19.63 -1.82
N GLU A 64 0.54 19.90 -1.62
CA GLU A 64 0.04 20.74 -0.55
C GLU A 64 0.40 20.15 0.82
N LYS A 65 0.54 21.04 1.83
CA LYS A 65 0.94 20.69 3.20
C LYS A 65 0.09 21.45 4.23
N GLY A 66 0.08 20.94 5.46
CA GLY A 66 -0.49 21.65 6.60
C GLY A 66 -2.01 21.63 6.67
N PHE A 67 -2.69 20.81 5.88
CA PHE A 67 -4.14 20.65 5.95
C PHE A 67 -4.53 19.41 6.76
N ALA A 68 -5.69 19.48 7.41
CA ALA A 68 -6.23 18.36 8.15
C ALA A 68 -6.81 17.29 7.20
N VAL A 69 -6.62 16.04 7.59
CA VAL A 69 -7.23 14.87 6.93
C VAL A 69 -8.13 14.19 7.95
N SER A 70 -9.37 13.91 7.57
CA SER A 70 -10.28 13.07 8.36
C SER A 70 -10.48 11.71 7.71
N ILE A 71 -10.71 10.71 8.54
CA ILE A 71 -10.95 9.32 8.11
C ILE A 71 -12.19 8.85 8.85
N GLU A 72 -13.23 8.51 8.09
CA GLU A 72 -14.51 8.14 8.66
C GLU A 72 -14.88 6.70 8.34
N ASN A 73 -15.20 5.93 9.39
CA ASN A 73 -15.72 4.56 9.26
C ASN A 73 -14.85 3.63 8.37
N VAL A 74 -13.53 3.70 8.51
CA VAL A 74 -12.58 2.78 7.90
C VAL A 74 -12.02 1.86 8.97
N ASP A 75 -11.83 0.59 8.64
CA ASP A 75 -11.13 -0.34 9.51
C ASP A 75 -9.68 0.12 9.69
N ILE A 76 -9.29 0.39 10.93
CA ILE A 76 -7.96 0.89 11.26
C ILE A 76 -6.85 -0.07 10.83
N ASP A 77 -7.10 -1.37 10.87
CA ASP A 77 -6.13 -2.39 10.50
C ASP A 77 -5.82 -2.39 8.98
N SER A 78 -6.68 -1.76 8.19
CA SER A 78 -6.47 -1.58 6.74
C SER A 78 -5.75 -0.28 6.38
N LEU A 79 -5.48 0.60 7.35
CA LEU A 79 -4.91 1.94 7.15
C LEU A 79 -3.44 2.01 7.53
N PHE A 80 -2.68 2.72 6.71
CA PHE A 80 -1.26 2.98 6.94
C PHE A 80 -0.98 4.47 6.76
N PHE A 81 -0.53 5.09 7.83
CA PHE A 81 -0.16 6.51 7.83
C PHE A 81 1.27 6.69 7.28
N ALA A 82 1.47 7.69 6.42
CA ALA A 82 2.74 7.99 5.80
C ALA A 82 3.24 9.39 6.20
N ALA A 83 3.24 10.36 5.29
CA ALA A 83 3.69 11.72 5.58
C ALA A 83 2.59 12.54 6.26
N VAL A 84 2.30 12.21 7.50
CA VAL A 84 1.35 12.91 8.37
C VAL A 84 1.96 13.15 9.76
N LYS A 85 1.41 14.10 10.49
CA LYS A 85 1.64 14.31 11.92
C LYS A 85 0.31 14.45 12.65
N GLU A 86 0.31 14.13 13.94
CA GLU A 86 -0.79 14.53 14.81
C GLU A 86 -0.58 15.97 15.30
N ASP A 87 -1.63 16.76 15.25
CA ASP A 87 -1.65 18.14 15.68
C ASP A 87 -3.04 18.48 16.25
N GLU A 88 -3.13 18.79 17.53
CA GLU A 88 -4.39 19.07 18.23
C GLU A 88 -5.49 18.02 17.98
N ASN A 89 -5.14 16.74 18.10
CA ASN A 89 -6.02 15.58 17.82
C ASN A 89 -6.51 15.50 16.35
N LYS A 90 -5.80 16.14 15.41
CA LYS A 90 -6.06 16.06 13.98
C LYS A 90 -4.88 15.42 13.27
N ILE A 91 -5.16 14.66 12.23
CA ILE A 91 -4.13 14.17 11.31
C ILE A 91 -3.86 15.27 10.29
N VAL A 92 -2.63 15.75 10.22
CA VAL A 92 -2.22 16.85 9.33
C VAL A 92 -1.20 16.33 8.31
N ALA A 93 -1.47 16.59 7.02
CA ALA A 93 -0.59 16.22 5.93
C ALA A 93 0.70 17.05 5.93
N THR A 94 1.87 16.39 5.77
CA THR A 94 3.19 17.06 5.80
C THR A 94 3.87 17.13 4.44
N GLY A 95 3.26 16.58 3.38
CA GLY A 95 3.69 16.88 2.00
C GLY A 95 3.83 15.74 1.04
N SER A 96 4.11 14.53 1.35
CA SER A 96 4.20 13.41 0.41
C SER A 96 2.89 12.61 0.38
N ARG A 97 2.95 11.32 0.18
CA ARG A 97 1.79 10.44 0.30
C ARG A 97 1.25 10.47 1.73
N THR A 98 -0.08 10.57 1.90
CA THR A 98 -0.70 10.88 3.19
C THR A 98 -1.11 9.63 3.95
N VAL A 99 -2.06 8.90 3.40
CA VAL A 99 -2.63 7.68 4.00
C VAL A 99 -2.80 6.64 2.91
N ALA A 100 -2.45 5.40 3.20
CA ALA A 100 -2.77 4.25 2.35
C ALA A 100 -3.90 3.42 2.94
N CYS A 101 -4.67 2.78 2.08
CA CYS A 101 -5.61 1.74 2.44
C CYS A 101 -5.28 0.47 1.69
N VAL A 102 -5.19 -0.65 2.41
CA VAL A 102 -4.94 -1.98 1.85
C VAL A 102 -6.21 -2.80 1.92
N GLY A 103 -6.71 -3.21 0.77
CA GLY A 103 -7.76 -4.22 0.68
C GLY A 103 -7.16 -5.61 0.58
N VAL A 104 -7.73 -6.56 1.30
CA VAL A 104 -7.33 -7.98 1.30
C VAL A 104 -8.53 -8.83 0.92
N ASP A 105 -8.38 -9.72 -0.06
CA ASP A 105 -9.42 -10.65 -0.50
C ASP A 105 -8.81 -11.88 -1.19
N LYS A 106 -9.64 -12.90 -1.46
CA LYS A 106 -9.21 -14.07 -2.25
C LYS A 106 -8.83 -13.68 -3.68
N GLU A 107 -9.50 -12.69 -4.24
CA GLU A 107 -9.33 -12.22 -5.62
C GLU A 107 -8.87 -10.75 -5.64
N VAL A 108 -8.06 -10.39 -6.64
CA VAL A 108 -7.57 -9.02 -6.81
C VAL A 108 -8.72 -8.02 -6.94
N SER A 109 -9.80 -8.40 -7.61
CA SER A 109 -11.00 -7.55 -7.78
C SER A 109 -11.69 -7.24 -6.45
N GLY A 110 -11.79 -8.22 -5.55
CA GLY A 110 -12.34 -8.03 -4.21
C GLY A 110 -11.42 -7.17 -3.34
N ALA A 111 -10.12 -7.40 -3.40
CA ALA A 111 -9.12 -6.58 -2.72
C ALA A 111 -9.14 -5.12 -3.23
N GLU A 112 -9.29 -4.92 -4.53
CA GLU A 112 -9.44 -3.59 -5.14
C GLU A 112 -10.67 -2.85 -4.62
N GLN A 113 -11.83 -3.51 -4.61
CA GLN A 113 -13.08 -2.91 -4.12
C GLN A 113 -12.98 -2.49 -2.64
N LYS A 114 -12.35 -3.30 -1.80
CA LYS A 114 -12.12 -2.96 -0.39
C LYS A 114 -11.17 -1.78 -0.22
N ALA A 115 -10.06 -1.77 -0.96
CA ALA A 115 -9.12 -0.65 -0.96
C ALA A 115 -9.77 0.65 -1.44
N GLU A 116 -10.57 0.60 -2.52
CA GLU A 116 -11.32 1.74 -3.05
C GLU A 116 -12.36 2.27 -2.05
N ALA A 117 -13.12 1.36 -1.44
CA ALA A 117 -14.11 1.74 -0.44
C ALA A 117 -13.47 2.41 0.78
N GLY A 118 -12.31 1.92 1.24
CA GLY A 118 -11.57 2.50 2.36
C GLY A 118 -10.96 3.86 2.02
N ILE A 119 -10.21 3.94 0.93
CA ILE A 119 -9.50 5.17 0.56
C ILE A 119 -10.46 6.31 0.18
N SER A 120 -11.63 6.00 -0.35
CA SER A 120 -12.67 6.99 -0.68
C SER A 120 -13.28 7.69 0.55
N ARG A 121 -13.04 7.17 1.76
CA ARG A 121 -13.46 7.76 3.03
C ARG A 121 -12.41 8.66 3.68
N VAL A 122 -11.27 8.81 3.03
CA VAL A 122 -10.24 9.77 3.43
C VAL A 122 -10.61 11.13 2.86
N VAL A 123 -10.92 12.08 3.73
CA VAL A 123 -11.44 13.41 3.38
C VAL A 123 -10.40 14.49 3.70
N GLY A 124 -10.22 15.42 2.77
CA GLY A 124 -9.25 16.52 2.86
C GLY A 124 -8.85 17.00 1.46
N ASN A 125 -7.81 17.82 1.37
CA ASN A 125 -7.24 18.24 0.09
C ASN A 125 -6.39 17.11 -0.53
N VAL A 126 -7.02 15.95 -0.73
CA VAL A 126 -6.38 14.74 -1.25
C VAL A 126 -7.11 14.17 -2.44
N PHE A 127 -6.39 13.42 -3.25
CA PHE A 127 -6.95 12.57 -4.30
C PHE A 127 -6.28 11.19 -4.29
N HIS A 128 -6.85 10.23 -5.00
CA HIS A 128 -6.25 8.92 -5.19
C HIS A 128 -6.45 8.42 -6.62
N ARG A 129 -5.61 7.49 -7.04
CA ARG A 129 -5.72 6.81 -8.33
C ARG A 129 -6.75 5.69 -8.25
N LYS A 130 -7.88 5.87 -8.92
CA LYS A 130 -8.98 4.90 -8.97
C LYS A 130 -8.66 3.66 -9.79
N ASP A 131 -7.71 3.74 -10.73
CA ASP A 131 -7.38 2.67 -11.67
C ASP A 131 -6.47 1.57 -11.08
N ILE A 132 -5.81 1.81 -9.95
CA ILE A 132 -4.90 0.83 -9.33
C ILE A 132 -5.68 -0.42 -8.91
N GLY A 133 -5.19 -1.60 -9.34
CA GLY A 133 -5.79 -2.89 -9.06
C GLY A 133 -7.01 -3.25 -9.93
N THR A 134 -7.51 -2.34 -10.74
CA THR A 134 -8.66 -2.62 -11.61
C THR A 134 -8.33 -3.63 -12.72
N ALA A 135 -9.31 -4.43 -13.11
CA ALA A 135 -9.18 -5.40 -14.20
C ALA A 135 -8.69 -4.74 -15.51
N ALA A 136 -9.16 -3.52 -15.80
CA ALA A 136 -8.76 -2.78 -16.99
C ALA A 136 -7.27 -2.44 -16.99
N LEU A 137 -6.72 -1.96 -15.85
CA LEU A 137 -5.29 -1.65 -15.75
C LEU A 137 -4.44 -2.92 -15.82
N ILE A 138 -4.86 -4.00 -15.17
CA ILE A 138 -4.17 -5.29 -15.21
C ILE A 138 -4.12 -5.82 -16.64
N GLN A 139 -5.23 -5.81 -17.35
CA GLN A 139 -5.31 -6.25 -18.74
C GLN A 139 -4.40 -5.43 -19.65
N LYS A 140 -4.40 -4.10 -19.51
CA LYS A 140 -3.48 -3.20 -20.24
C LYS A 140 -2.01 -3.57 -20.00
N ARG A 141 -1.64 -3.92 -18.77
CA ARG A 141 -0.27 -4.34 -18.44
C ARG A 141 0.09 -5.68 -19.07
N ILE A 142 -0.84 -6.65 -19.05
CA ILE A 142 -0.66 -7.96 -19.70
C ILE A 142 -0.42 -7.76 -21.22
N GLU A 143 -1.22 -6.94 -21.87
CA GLU A 143 -1.08 -6.64 -23.31
C GLU A 143 0.24 -5.96 -23.64
N ASN A 144 0.66 -4.99 -22.81
CA ASN A 144 1.96 -4.35 -22.99
C ASN A 144 3.12 -5.35 -22.85
N MET A 145 3.04 -6.27 -21.86
CA MET A 145 4.07 -7.29 -21.69
C MET A 145 4.13 -8.27 -22.85
N LYS A 146 2.99 -8.63 -23.45
CA LYS A 146 2.97 -9.46 -24.67
C LYS A 146 3.71 -8.78 -25.83
N LYS A 147 3.55 -7.44 -25.99
CA LYS A 147 4.25 -6.68 -27.03
C LYS A 147 5.76 -6.60 -26.80
N VAL A 148 6.19 -6.49 -25.54
CA VAL A 148 7.62 -6.38 -25.18
C VAL A 148 8.35 -7.71 -25.32
N ARG A 149 7.64 -8.84 -25.25
CA ARG A 149 8.21 -10.20 -25.36
C ARG A 149 8.25 -10.74 -26.78
N GLN A 150 7.68 -10.04 -27.74
CA GLN A 150 7.83 -10.29 -29.17
C GLN A 150 9.14 -9.66 -29.70
#